data_48f3feab145cfdb3e0816103cfa5a154
#
_entry.id   48f3feab145cfdb3e0816103cfa5a154
#
_cell.length_a   1.000
_cell.length_b   1.000
_cell.length_c   1.000
_cell.angle_alpha   90.00
_cell.angle_beta   90.00
_cell.angle_gamma   90.00
#
_symmetry.space_group_name_H-M   'P 1'
#
loop_
_entity.id
_entity.type
_entity.pdbx_description
1 polymer ?
#
loop_
_entity_poly.entity_id
_entity_poly.type
_entity_poly.pdbx_seq_one_letter_code
_entity_poly.pdbx_strand_id
1 'polypeptide(L)'
;MRAKVLSIPTLLIAMFFMSWQDADAHCEIPCGIYGDSLRIQQIDEHITTLEKSMNQIIELSEEGDKNYNQLVRWVTNKEEHAVKIQDIVSQYFLHQRIKPVDPSDSEEYEKYVKRLTLLHKLQVYAMKAKQTTDLEYIEKLRDTLHKFADAYFHKH
;
A
#
# COMPACT_ATOMS: atom_id res chain seq x y z
N MET A 1 41.47 41.78 35.05
CA MET A 1 40.46 41.38 34.05
C MET A 1 39.37 40.53 34.70
N ARG A 2 38.15 41.05 34.82
CA ARG A 2 37.02 40.28 35.39
C ARG A 2 36.33 39.56 34.24
N ALA A 3 36.51 38.25 34.13
CA ALA A 3 35.75 37.41 33.24
C ALA A 3 34.27 37.45 33.67
N LYS A 4 33.37 37.96 32.81
CA LYS A 4 31.95 37.89 33.03
C LYS A 4 31.51 36.45 32.81
N VAL A 5 31.22 35.73 33.88
CA VAL A 5 30.60 34.41 33.80
C VAL A 5 29.20 34.64 33.24
N LEU A 6 29.01 34.24 32.01
CA LEU A 6 27.66 34.21 31.40
C LEU A 6 26.86 33.21 32.19
N SER A 7 25.83 33.66 32.90
CA SER A 7 25.11 32.82 33.85
C SER A 7 24.40 31.66 33.13
N ILE A 8 24.47 30.46 33.70
CA ILE A 8 23.83 29.22 33.23
C ILE A 8 22.37 29.42 32.76
N PRO A 9 21.53 30.27 33.47
CA PRO A 9 20.17 30.53 33.01
C PRO A 9 20.07 31.20 31.61
N THR A 10 21.02 32.06 31.24
CA THR A 10 21.02 32.71 29.91
C THR A 10 21.30 31.72 28.81
N LEU A 11 22.15 30.72 29.06
CA LEU A 11 22.43 29.66 28.08
C LEU A 11 21.23 28.71 27.91
N LEU A 12 20.53 28.39 29.00
CA LEU A 12 19.33 27.55 29.00
C LEU A 12 18.15 28.24 28.26
N ILE A 13 17.98 29.55 28.44
CA ILE A 13 16.97 30.33 27.70
C ILE A 13 17.29 30.37 26.20
N ALA A 14 18.55 30.55 25.83
CA ALA A 14 18.96 30.54 24.41
C ALA A 14 18.73 29.15 23.77
N MET A 15 18.99 28.05 24.47
CA MET A 15 18.68 26.70 23.98
C MET A 15 17.18 26.46 23.80
N PHE A 16 16.33 27.03 24.65
CA PHE A 16 14.87 26.88 24.54
C PHE A 16 14.29 27.58 23.30
N PHE A 17 14.87 28.69 22.88
CA PHE A 17 14.46 29.41 21.67
C PHE A 17 15.01 28.80 20.37
N MET A 18 16.02 27.93 20.41
CA MET A 18 16.55 27.23 19.23
C MET A 18 15.75 25.99 18.84
N SER A 19 14.81 25.53 19.67
CA SER A 19 14.05 24.29 19.41
C SER A 19 12.72 24.47 18.69
N TRP A 20 12.38 25.67 18.25
CA TRP A 20 11.18 25.95 17.45
C TRP A 20 11.56 26.00 15.96
N GLN A 21 11.98 24.87 15.42
CA GLN A 21 11.98 24.67 13.99
C GLN A 21 10.72 23.90 13.64
N ASP A 22 9.88 24.48 12.79
CA ASP A 22 8.80 23.73 12.16
C ASP A 22 9.45 22.59 11.35
N ALA A 23 9.39 21.39 11.89
CA ALA A 23 9.80 20.22 11.14
C ALA A 23 8.71 19.95 10.10
N ASP A 24 8.96 20.28 8.84
CA ASP A 24 8.16 19.84 7.71
C ASP A 24 8.26 18.30 7.63
N ALA A 25 7.44 17.64 8.42
CA ALA A 25 7.33 16.19 8.41
C ALA A 25 6.50 15.78 7.20
N HIS A 26 7.12 15.12 6.23
CA HIS A 26 6.39 14.46 5.15
C HIS A 26 5.49 13.38 5.75
N CYS A 27 4.19 13.41 5.39
CA CYS A 27 3.21 12.46 5.92
C CYS A 27 3.49 11.04 5.45
N GLU A 28 4.03 10.87 4.23
CA GLU A 28 4.32 9.55 3.65
C GLU A 28 5.14 9.66 2.37
N ILE A 29 5.94 8.64 2.04
CA ILE A 29 6.71 8.57 0.79
C ILE A 29 5.96 7.69 -0.23
N PRO A 30 5.80 8.12 -1.49
CA PRO A 30 6.24 9.38 -2.09
C PRO A 30 5.29 10.54 -1.77
N CYS A 31 5.83 11.69 -1.36
CA CYS A 31 5.05 12.91 -1.13
C CYS A 31 5.21 13.85 -2.33
N GLY A 32 4.12 14.06 -3.09
CA GLY A 32 4.12 14.95 -4.26
C GLY A 32 4.83 14.44 -5.51
N ILE A 33 5.44 13.27 -5.47
CA ILE A 33 6.08 12.61 -6.64
C ILE A 33 5.31 11.34 -6.94
N TYR A 34 4.30 11.42 -7.81
CA TYR A 34 3.37 10.34 -8.05
C TYR A 34 3.59 9.65 -9.40
N GLY A 35 3.53 8.31 -9.39
CA GLY A 35 3.57 7.45 -10.58
C GLY A 35 2.38 6.48 -10.54
N ASP A 36 1.16 6.98 -10.78
CA ASP A 36 -0.08 6.21 -10.59
C ASP A 36 -0.12 4.96 -11.46
N SER A 37 0.25 5.07 -12.75
CA SER A 37 0.34 3.92 -13.67
C SER A 37 1.38 2.89 -13.23
N LEU A 38 2.53 3.34 -12.71
CA LEU A 38 3.54 2.44 -12.16
C LEU A 38 2.99 1.64 -10.98
N ARG A 39 2.19 2.27 -10.11
CA ARG A 39 1.58 1.56 -8.96
C ARG A 39 0.56 0.51 -9.38
N ILE A 40 -0.23 0.79 -10.44
CA ILE A 40 -1.12 -0.21 -11.03
C ILE A 40 -0.32 -1.39 -11.59
N GLN A 41 0.76 -1.13 -12.33
CA GLN A 41 1.64 -2.18 -12.85
C GLN A 41 2.26 -3.02 -11.72
N GLN A 42 2.74 -2.39 -10.66
CA GLN A 42 3.29 -3.11 -9.49
C GLN A 42 2.24 -4.01 -8.84
N ILE A 43 1.00 -3.58 -8.71
CA ILE A 43 -0.07 -4.44 -8.20
C ILE A 43 -0.28 -5.63 -9.13
N ASP A 44 -0.30 -5.45 -10.45
CA ASP A 44 -0.46 -6.54 -11.42
C ASP A 44 0.71 -7.54 -11.39
N GLU A 45 1.93 -7.06 -11.24
CA GLU A 45 3.12 -7.91 -11.03
C GLU A 45 3.01 -8.74 -9.74
N HIS A 46 2.48 -8.15 -8.67
CA HIS A 46 2.24 -8.85 -7.42
C HIS A 46 1.12 -9.89 -7.55
N ILE A 47 0.06 -9.62 -8.28
CA ILE A 47 -1.01 -10.58 -8.59
C ILE A 47 -0.44 -11.76 -9.39
N THR A 48 0.38 -11.49 -10.40
CA THR A 48 1.05 -12.54 -11.21
C THR A 48 1.98 -13.39 -10.35
N THR A 49 2.67 -12.79 -9.38
CA THR A 49 3.53 -13.54 -8.45
C THR A 49 2.70 -14.37 -7.47
N LEU A 50 1.55 -13.89 -7.02
CA LEU A 50 0.60 -14.66 -6.21
C LEU A 50 0.12 -15.91 -6.96
N GLU A 51 -0.31 -15.73 -8.21
CA GLU A 51 -0.76 -16.83 -9.08
C GLU A 51 0.32 -17.90 -9.22
N LYS A 52 1.56 -17.49 -9.55
CA LYS A 52 2.70 -18.40 -9.63
C LYS A 52 2.95 -19.13 -8.31
N SER A 53 2.89 -18.41 -7.19
CA SER A 53 3.11 -18.99 -5.87
C SER A 53 2.04 -20.02 -5.51
N MET A 54 0.76 -19.74 -5.80
CA MET A 54 -0.34 -20.68 -5.56
C MET A 54 -0.18 -21.95 -6.40
N ASN A 55 0.14 -21.81 -7.68
CA ASN A 55 0.37 -22.96 -8.55
C ASN A 55 1.54 -23.83 -8.06
N GLN A 56 2.64 -23.22 -7.64
CA GLN A 56 3.79 -23.94 -7.08
C GLN A 56 3.46 -24.61 -5.74
N ILE A 57 2.65 -24.01 -4.90
CA ILE A 57 2.18 -24.63 -3.65
C ILE A 57 1.33 -25.88 -3.95
N ILE A 58 0.41 -25.78 -4.92
CA ILE A 58 -0.44 -26.92 -5.33
C ILE A 58 0.44 -28.05 -5.86
N GLU A 59 1.31 -27.78 -6.83
CA GLU A 59 2.22 -28.76 -7.44
C GLU A 59 3.10 -29.46 -6.40
N LEU A 60 3.79 -28.69 -5.55
CA LEU A 60 4.69 -29.22 -4.53
C LEU A 60 3.95 -30.02 -3.44
N SER A 61 2.69 -29.70 -3.17
CA SER A 61 1.87 -30.41 -2.20
C SER A 61 1.52 -31.85 -2.65
N GLU A 62 1.47 -32.10 -3.97
CA GLU A 62 1.21 -33.42 -4.53
C GLU A 62 2.42 -34.39 -4.41
N GLU A 63 3.63 -33.82 -4.26
CA GLU A 63 4.86 -34.61 -4.15
C GLU A 63 5.17 -35.12 -2.72
N GLY A 64 4.34 -34.76 -1.72
CA GLY A 64 4.49 -35.16 -0.31
C GLY A 64 5.66 -34.47 0.41
N ASP A 65 6.26 -35.17 1.36
CA ASP A 65 7.24 -34.62 2.33
C ASP A 65 8.64 -34.32 1.78
N LYS A 66 8.86 -34.42 0.48
CA LYS A 66 10.19 -34.19 -0.10
C LYS A 66 10.56 -32.73 -0.31
N ASN A 67 9.56 -31.85 -0.31
CA ASN A 67 9.70 -30.46 -0.79
C ASN A 67 9.36 -29.36 0.25
N TYR A 68 9.35 -29.70 1.55
CA TYR A 68 8.96 -28.74 2.61
C TYR A 68 9.68 -27.40 2.54
N ASN A 69 10.99 -27.41 2.25
CA ASN A 69 11.73 -26.15 2.14
C ASN A 69 11.19 -25.26 1.02
N GLN A 70 10.93 -25.81 -0.16
CA GLN A 70 10.39 -25.06 -1.29
C GLN A 70 8.94 -24.62 -1.02
N LEU A 71 8.14 -25.50 -0.42
CA LEU A 71 6.76 -25.19 -0.03
C LEU A 71 6.70 -23.98 0.89
N VAL A 72 7.52 -23.97 1.95
CA VAL A 72 7.59 -22.84 2.90
C VAL A 72 8.01 -21.55 2.18
N ARG A 73 8.97 -21.60 1.27
CA ARG A 73 9.39 -20.43 0.50
C ARG A 73 8.28 -19.87 -0.38
N TRP A 74 7.51 -20.71 -1.06
CA TRP A 74 6.39 -20.27 -1.89
C TRP A 74 5.22 -19.74 -1.05
N VAL A 75 4.95 -20.35 0.09
CA VAL A 75 3.96 -19.82 1.05
C VAL A 75 4.38 -18.42 1.53
N THR A 76 5.63 -18.25 1.96
CA THR A 76 6.16 -16.94 2.38
C THR A 76 6.07 -15.90 1.25
N ASN A 77 6.49 -16.28 0.03
CA ASN A 77 6.41 -15.39 -1.12
C ASN A 77 4.97 -14.97 -1.44
N LYS A 78 4.00 -15.88 -1.35
CA LYS A 78 2.57 -15.61 -1.50
C LYS A 78 2.10 -14.57 -0.45
N GLU A 79 2.43 -14.77 0.82
CA GLU A 79 2.07 -13.86 1.90
C GLU A 79 2.64 -12.45 1.68
N GLU A 80 3.93 -12.35 1.36
CA GLU A 80 4.62 -11.08 1.13
C GLU A 80 4.04 -10.29 -0.04
N HIS A 81 3.74 -10.96 -1.16
CA HIS A 81 3.19 -10.26 -2.33
C HIS A 81 1.74 -9.83 -2.13
N ALA A 82 0.95 -10.56 -1.36
CA ALA A 82 -0.38 -10.11 -0.95
C ALA A 82 -0.30 -8.86 -0.03
N VAL A 83 0.66 -8.82 0.89
CA VAL A 83 0.90 -7.63 1.73
C VAL A 83 1.32 -6.44 0.87
N LYS A 84 2.21 -6.60 -0.10
CA LYS A 84 2.62 -5.51 -1.00
C LYS A 84 1.45 -4.91 -1.78
N ILE A 85 0.49 -5.72 -2.22
CA ILE A 85 -0.76 -5.22 -2.82
C ILE A 85 -1.51 -4.36 -1.80
N GLN A 86 -1.70 -4.86 -0.58
CA GLN A 86 -2.39 -4.14 0.48
C GLN A 86 -1.71 -2.82 0.83
N ASP A 87 -0.39 -2.80 0.89
CA ASP A 87 0.40 -1.61 1.18
C ASP A 87 0.27 -0.54 0.08
N ILE A 88 0.38 -0.93 -1.21
CA ILE A 88 0.18 0.02 -2.31
C ILE A 88 -1.23 0.59 -2.28
N VAL A 89 -2.25 -0.24 -2.06
CA VAL A 89 -3.64 0.21 -1.98
C VAL A 89 -3.85 1.18 -0.82
N SER A 90 -3.37 0.85 0.38
CA SER A 90 -3.57 1.70 1.57
C SER A 90 -2.70 2.94 1.54
N GLN A 91 -1.38 2.77 1.43
CA GLN A 91 -0.42 3.85 1.63
C GLN A 91 -0.38 4.81 0.44
N TYR A 92 -0.50 4.28 -0.78
CA TYR A 92 -0.43 5.13 -1.97
C TYR A 92 -1.80 5.64 -2.40
N PHE A 93 -2.77 4.74 -2.69
CA PHE A 93 -4.05 5.18 -3.23
C PHE A 93 -4.96 5.79 -2.16
N LEU A 94 -5.26 5.08 -1.09
CA LEU A 94 -6.23 5.54 -0.08
C LEU A 94 -5.73 6.76 0.69
N HIS A 95 -4.47 6.78 1.14
CA HIS A 95 -3.96 7.90 1.93
C HIS A 95 -3.63 9.14 1.08
N GLN A 96 -3.14 8.97 -0.15
CA GLN A 96 -2.56 10.09 -0.88
C GLN A 96 -3.34 10.49 -2.14
N ARG A 97 -3.95 9.53 -2.85
CA ARG A 97 -4.51 9.78 -4.18
C ARG A 97 -6.03 9.94 -4.20
N ILE A 98 -6.75 9.21 -3.37
CA ILE A 98 -8.21 9.30 -3.28
C ILE A 98 -8.59 10.33 -2.22
N LYS A 99 -9.04 11.50 -2.66
CA LYS A 99 -9.44 12.59 -1.77
C LYS A 99 -10.92 12.48 -1.43
N PRO A 100 -11.33 12.82 -0.19
CA PRO A 100 -12.74 12.94 0.17
C PRO A 100 -13.47 13.93 -0.73
N VAL A 101 -14.70 13.61 -1.10
CA VAL A 101 -15.60 14.43 -1.91
C VAL A 101 -16.85 14.76 -1.10
N ASP A 102 -17.38 15.97 -1.24
CA ASP A 102 -18.61 16.39 -0.58
C ASP A 102 -19.82 15.63 -1.18
N PRO A 103 -20.68 15.00 -0.37
CA PRO A 103 -21.88 14.31 -0.85
C PRO A 103 -22.86 15.19 -1.64
N SER A 104 -22.78 16.52 -1.51
CA SER A 104 -23.61 17.46 -2.28
C SER A 104 -23.23 17.50 -3.77
N ASP A 105 -22.00 17.13 -4.13
CA ASP A 105 -21.55 16.91 -5.51
C ASP A 105 -21.81 15.45 -5.89
N SER A 106 -23.04 15.16 -6.30
CA SER A 106 -23.52 13.80 -6.48
C SER A 106 -22.72 12.99 -7.51
N GLU A 107 -22.26 13.62 -8.60
CA GLU A 107 -21.51 12.93 -9.66
C GLU A 107 -20.08 12.55 -9.20
N GLU A 108 -19.35 13.50 -8.64
CA GLU A 108 -18.00 13.25 -8.15
C GLU A 108 -18.02 12.34 -6.90
N TYR A 109 -19.06 12.44 -6.08
CA TYR A 109 -19.24 11.56 -4.93
C TYR A 109 -19.49 10.10 -5.35
N GLU A 110 -20.27 9.85 -6.40
CA GLU A 110 -20.47 8.50 -6.95
C GLU A 110 -19.16 7.90 -7.46
N LYS A 111 -18.36 8.68 -8.20
CA LYS A 111 -17.01 8.28 -8.66
C LYS A 111 -16.08 7.98 -7.49
N TYR A 112 -16.11 8.80 -6.44
CA TYR A 112 -15.34 8.60 -5.22
C TYR A 112 -15.72 7.29 -4.53
N VAL A 113 -17.00 7.03 -4.31
CA VAL A 113 -17.50 5.79 -3.68
C VAL A 113 -17.14 4.57 -4.52
N LYS A 114 -17.26 4.63 -5.84
CA LYS A 114 -16.85 3.56 -6.75
C LYS A 114 -15.36 3.21 -6.59
N ARG A 115 -14.48 4.22 -6.58
CA ARG A 115 -13.04 4.02 -6.39
C ARG A 115 -12.73 3.41 -5.02
N LEU A 116 -13.33 3.92 -3.95
CA LEU A 116 -13.17 3.36 -2.60
C LEU A 116 -13.61 1.90 -2.52
N THR A 117 -14.76 1.58 -3.12
CA THR A 117 -15.29 0.21 -3.13
C THR A 117 -14.35 -0.75 -3.85
N LEU A 118 -13.76 -0.33 -4.98
CA LEU A 118 -12.82 -1.17 -5.74
C LEU A 118 -11.50 -1.36 -4.98
N LEU A 119 -10.96 -0.32 -4.36
CA LEU A 119 -9.77 -0.43 -3.50
C LEU A 119 -10.01 -1.32 -2.28
N HIS A 120 -11.16 -1.21 -1.64
CA HIS A 120 -11.54 -2.11 -0.53
C HIS A 120 -11.64 -3.57 -0.98
N LYS A 121 -12.23 -3.84 -2.17
CA LYS A 121 -12.25 -5.19 -2.74
C LYS A 121 -10.85 -5.74 -2.98
N LEU A 122 -9.90 -4.95 -3.51
CA LEU A 122 -8.49 -5.36 -3.64
C LEU A 122 -7.89 -5.77 -2.30
N GLN A 123 -8.11 -4.99 -1.24
CA GLN A 123 -7.65 -5.32 0.12
C GLN A 123 -8.21 -6.67 0.61
N VAL A 124 -9.52 -6.87 0.45
CA VAL A 124 -10.20 -8.09 0.89
C VAL A 124 -9.75 -9.31 0.08
N TYR A 125 -9.62 -9.18 -1.24
CA TYR A 125 -9.20 -10.30 -2.09
C TYR A 125 -7.73 -10.65 -1.90
N ALA A 126 -6.85 -9.67 -1.67
CA ALA A 126 -5.47 -9.92 -1.27
C ALA A 126 -5.40 -10.67 0.07
N MET A 127 -6.22 -10.28 1.07
CA MET A 127 -6.34 -11.01 2.33
C MET A 127 -6.82 -12.45 2.10
N LYS A 128 -7.85 -12.67 1.25
CA LYS A 128 -8.35 -14.00 0.93
C LYS A 128 -7.30 -14.86 0.21
N ALA A 129 -6.55 -14.29 -0.73
CA ALA A 129 -5.45 -14.95 -1.42
C ALA A 129 -4.34 -15.44 -0.47
N LYS A 130 -4.15 -14.78 0.69
CA LYS A 130 -3.25 -15.28 1.76
C LYS A 130 -3.77 -16.57 2.38
N GLN A 131 -5.07 -16.71 2.56
CA GLN A 131 -5.72 -17.78 3.33
C GLN A 131 -5.96 -19.07 2.53
N THR A 132 -5.74 -19.06 1.21
CA THR A 132 -6.05 -20.19 0.33
C THR A 132 -5.09 -20.28 -0.87
N THR A 133 -5.17 -21.38 -1.60
CA THR A 133 -4.60 -21.56 -2.94
C THR A 133 -5.66 -21.56 -4.05
N ASP A 134 -6.87 -21.08 -3.74
CA ASP A 134 -7.96 -20.95 -4.71
C ASP A 134 -7.68 -19.81 -5.70
N LEU A 135 -7.44 -20.17 -6.95
CA LEU A 135 -7.11 -19.24 -8.03
C LEU A 135 -8.26 -18.28 -8.39
N GLU A 136 -9.48 -18.54 -7.92
CA GLU A 136 -10.59 -17.60 -8.10
C GLU A 136 -10.28 -16.21 -7.53
N TYR A 137 -9.48 -16.13 -6.44
CA TYR A 137 -9.07 -14.84 -5.88
C TYR A 137 -8.05 -14.09 -6.73
N ILE A 138 -7.27 -14.79 -7.55
CA ILE A 138 -6.38 -14.16 -8.56
C ILE A 138 -7.23 -13.50 -9.64
N GLU A 139 -8.23 -14.21 -10.16
CA GLU A 139 -9.18 -13.67 -11.14
C GLU A 139 -9.90 -12.42 -10.59
N LYS A 140 -10.41 -12.49 -9.36
CA LYS A 140 -11.07 -11.38 -8.67
C LYS A 140 -10.15 -10.18 -8.47
N LEU A 141 -8.89 -10.39 -8.11
CA LEU A 141 -7.89 -9.33 -7.97
C LEU A 141 -7.65 -8.64 -9.31
N ARG A 142 -7.41 -9.40 -10.36
CA ARG A 142 -7.11 -8.90 -11.71
C ARG A 142 -8.28 -8.11 -12.29
N ASP A 143 -9.50 -8.66 -12.23
CA ASP A 143 -10.73 -7.98 -12.67
C ASP A 143 -10.97 -6.68 -11.89
N THR A 144 -10.77 -6.72 -10.56
CA THR A 144 -10.97 -5.54 -9.71
C THR A 144 -9.92 -4.47 -9.99
N LEU A 145 -8.66 -4.85 -10.24
CA LEU A 145 -7.59 -3.93 -10.59
C LEU A 145 -7.88 -3.23 -11.93
N HIS A 146 -8.32 -3.96 -12.95
CA HIS A 146 -8.71 -3.37 -14.24
C HIS A 146 -9.86 -2.38 -14.07
N LYS A 147 -10.93 -2.76 -13.36
CA LYS A 147 -12.05 -1.87 -13.06
C LYS A 147 -11.64 -0.63 -12.27
N PHE A 148 -10.67 -0.76 -11.36
CA PHE A 148 -10.14 0.38 -10.63
C PHE A 148 -9.32 1.30 -11.56
N ALA A 149 -8.43 0.75 -12.38
CA ALA A 149 -7.65 1.52 -13.34
C ALA A 149 -8.57 2.30 -14.30
N ASP A 150 -9.61 1.67 -14.84
CA ASP A 150 -10.59 2.33 -15.67
C ASP A 150 -11.31 3.47 -14.93
N ALA A 151 -11.82 3.22 -13.73
CA ALA A 151 -12.52 4.23 -12.94
C ALA A 151 -11.59 5.37 -12.45
N TYR A 152 -10.28 5.12 -12.40
CA TYR A 152 -9.30 6.07 -11.93
C TYR A 152 -8.75 6.96 -13.03
N PHE A 153 -8.40 6.40 -14.21
CA PHE A 153 -7.77 7.14 -15.29
C PHE A 153 -8.75 7.77 -16.29
N HIS A 154 -9.91 7.14 -16.52
CA HIS A 154 -10.90 7.70 -17.44
C HIS A 154 -11.71 8.80 -16.72
N LYS A 155 -11.36 10.04 -17.02
CA LYS A 155 -12.23 11.19 -16.76
C LYS A 155 -13.27 11.21 -17.90
N HIS A 156 -14.48 10.80 -17.61
CA HIS A 156 -15.63 11.06 -18.49
C HIS A 156 -16.08 12.50 -18.34
#